data_0c76765b936d45309f4495ece180b447
#
_entry.id   0c76765b936d45309f4495ece180b447
#
_cell.length_a   1.000
_cell.length_b   1.000
_cell.length_c   1.000
_cell.angle_alpha   90.00
_cell.angle_beta   90.00
_cell.angle_gamma   90.00
#
_symmetry.space_group_name_H-M   'P 1'
#
loop_
_entity.id
_entity.type
_entity.pdbx_description
1 polymer ?
#
loop_
_entity_poly.entity_id
_entity_poly.type
_entity_poly.pdbx_seq_one_letter_code
_entity_poly.pdbx_strand_id
1 'polypeptide(L)'
;MMRAFAALAAWGLLVSASPPIPVDDALITGDALPARLGEFHLLAGPYGQKPNAGVTPYRLNTPLFSDYAEKFRYFYVPPGKKIGWRDDGVLDFPVGSVLVKSFGYPIDMRAPTKGLRILETRLLIHRTSGWIALPYVWNADGSEAAVRRVGVRIKVR
;
A
#
# COMPACT_ATOMS: atom_id res chain seq x y z
N MET A 1 66.86 -1.07 5.02
CA MET A 1 65.69 -0.65 4.24
C MET A 1 64.39 -1.24 4.87
N MET A 2 63.71 -0.50 5.75
CA MET A 2 62.48 -0.91 6.40
C MET A 2 61.29 -0.34 5.60
N ARG A 3 60.44 -1.22 5.09
CA ARG A 3 59.19 -0.83 4.43
C ARG A 3 58.07 -0.81 5.48
N ALA A 4 57.56 0.39 5.78
CA ALA A 4 56.38 0.56 6.61
C ALA A 4 55.12 0.26 5.78
N PHE A 5 54.31 -0.73 6.21
CA PHE A 5 52.97 -0.98 5.68
C PHE A 5 51.98 -0.10 6.46
N ALA A 6 51.38 0.87 5.77
CA ALA A 6 50.27 1.64 6.31
C ALA A 6 48.98 0.83 6.10
N ALA A 7 48.36 0.39 7.20
CA ALA A 7 47.04 -0.24 7.18
C ALA A 7 45.96 0.85 7.11
N LEU A 8 45.26 0.97 5.99
CA LEU A 8 44.06 1.78 5.86
C LEU A 8 42.89 1.04 6.52
N ALA A 9 42.44 1.51 7.68
CA ALA A 9 41.20 1.06 8.30
C ALA A 9 40.01 1.76 7.61
N ALA A 10 39.26 1.02 6.78
CA ALA A 10 38.01 1.48 6.21
C ALA A 10 36.91 1.39 7.27
N TRP A 11 36.46 2.52 7.80
CA TRP A 11 35.29 2.63 8.65
C TRP A 11 34.04 2.59 7.75
N GLY A 12 33.41 1.43 7.65
CA GLY A 12 32.12 1.30 7.03
C GLY A 12 31.04 1.98 7.88
N LEU A 13 30.43 3.05 7.37
CA LEU A 13 29.24 3.65 7.95
C LEU A 13 28.08 2.65 7.83
N LEU A 14 27.75 1.97 8.94
CA LEU A 14 26.51 1.20 9.08
C LEU A 14 25.35 2.22 9.12
N VAL A 15 24.71 2.43 7.96
CA VAL A 15 23.43 3.14 7.91
C VAL A 15 22.40 2.23 8.57
N SER A 16 22.10 2.48 9.84
CA SER A 16 21.02 1.81 10.57
C SER A 16 19.70 2.28 9.95
N ALA A 17 19.07 1.40 9.17
CA ALA A 17 17.70 1.64 8.71
C ALA A 17 16.77 1.59 9.94
N SER A 18 16.03 2.66 10.18
CA SER A 18 14.98 2.66 11.22
C SER A 18 14.00 1.52 10.93
N PRO A 19 13.52 0.80 11.98
CA PRO A 19 12.54 -0.24 11.78
C PRO A 19 11.27 0.35 11.14
N PRO A 20 10.57 -0.39 10.29
CA PRO A 20 9.33 0.07 9.68
C PRO A 20 8.29 0.35 10.77
N ILE A 21 7.58 1.47 10.65
CA ILE A 21 6.46 1.79 11.54
C ILE A 21 5.38 0.71 11.33
N PRO A 22 4.87 0.06 12.37
CA PRO A 22 3.86 -0.99 12.22
C PRO A 22 2.55 -0.44 11.66
N VAL A 23 1.73 -1.31 11.08
CA VAL A 23 0.35 -0.98 10.68
C VAL A 23 -0.43 -0.54 11.91
N ASP A 24 -1.25 0.51 11.77
CA ASP A 24 -2.03 1.06 12.88
C ASP A 24 -3.35 0.29 13.04
N ASP A 25 -3.32 -0.78 13.85
CA ASP A 25 -4.50 -1.60 14.14
C ASP A 25 -5.60 -0.82 14.87
N ALA A 26 -5.25 0.20 15.67
CA ALA A 26 -6.22 1.01 16.39
C ALA A 26 -7.05 1.88 15.43
N LEU A 27 -6.44 2.46 14.41
CA LEU A 27 -7.15 3.19 13.36
C LEU A 27 -8.00 2.27 12.49
N ILE A 28 -7.53 1.06 12.22
CA ILE A 28 -8.27 0.08 11.41
C ILE A 28 -9.55 -0.34 12.13
N THR A 29 -9.48 -0.65 13.41
CA THR A 29 -10.60 -1.18 14.20
C THR A 29 -11.49 -0.11 14.82
N GLY A 30 -10.97 1.12 15.00
CA GLY A 30 -11.68 2.25 15.58
C GLY A 30 -12.70 2.89 14.63
N ASP A 31 -13.50 3.83 15.14
CA ASP A 31 -14.55 4.51 14.37
C ASP A 31 -14.02 5.71 13.55
N ALA A 32 -12.82 6.17 13.82
CA ALA A 32 -12.21 7.28 13.11
C ALA A 32 -12.08 6.99 11.60
N LEU A 33 -12.26 8.03 10.79
CA LEU A 33 -12.03 7.98 9.34
C LEU A 33 -10.84 8.90 9.03
N PRO A 34 -9.61 8.35 9.00
CA PRO A 34 -8.40 9.12 8.77
C PRO A 34 -8.47 9.94 7.48
N ALA A 35 -8.01 11.18 7.53
CA ALA A 35 -8.02 12.06 6.37
C ALA A 35 -6.99 11.66 5.32
N ARG A 36 -5.91 10.98 5.73
CA ARG A 36 -4.79 10.58 4.89
C ARG A 36 -4.55 9.08 4.94
N LEU A 37 -4.22 8.51 3.79
CA LEU A 37 -3.91 7.09 3.66
C LEU A 37 -2.69 6.68 4.49
N GLY A 38 -1.67 7.55 4.56
CA GLY A 38 -0.45 7.29 5.29
C GLY A 38 -0.64 7.02 6.78
N GLU A 39 -1.71 7.51 7.38
CA GLU A 39 -2.01 7.32 8.80
C GLU A 39 -2.22 5.84 9.20
N PHE A 40 -2.65 4.99 8.26
CA PHE A 40 -2.80 3.55 8.50
C PHE A 40 -1.48 2.77 8.47
N HIS A 41 -0.41 3.34 7.94
CA HIS A 41 0.87 2.66 7.71
C HIS A 41 0.76 1.34 6.92
N LEU A 42 -0.24 1.21 6.04
CA LEU A 42 -0.41 0.01 5.21
C LEU A 42 0.58 -0.05 4.05
N LEU A 43 0.90 1.11 3.49
CA LEU A 43 1.74 1.25 2.30
C LEU A 43 2.84 2.27 2.58
N ALA A 44 3.98 2.11 1.90
CA ALA A 44 5.15 2.98 2.02
C ALA A 44 5.67 3.39 0.63
N GLY A 45 6.52 4.42 0.64
CA GLY A 45 7.15 4.97 -0.57
C GLY A 45 6.22 5.83 -1.39
N PRO A 46 6.73 6.47 -2.45
CA PRO A 46 5.94 7.29 -3.35
C PRO A 46 4.76 6.51 -3.92
N TYR A 47 3.59 7.14 -3.95
CA TYR A 47 2.33 6.51 -4.38
C TYR A 47 1.97 5.21 -3.65
N GLY A 48 2.52 4.95 -2.45
CA GLY A 48 2.23 3.71 -1.72
C GLY A 48 2.54 2.44 -2.51
N GLN A 49 3.60 2.43 -3.28
CA GLN A 49 3.94 1.30 -4.15
C GLN A 49 4.55 0.11 -3.41
N LYS A 50 4.98 0.31 -2.17
CA LYS A 50 5.57 -0.75 -1.35
C LYS A 50 4.61 -1.14 -0.24
N PRO A 51 4.24 -2.42 -0.10
CA PRO A 51 3.51 -2.87 1.07
C PRO A 51 4.40 -2.77 2.32
N ASN A 52 3.82 -2.36 3.44
CA ASN A 52 4.51 -2.36 4.73
C ASN A 52 4.60 -3.80 5.29
N ALA A 53 5.36 -3.98 6.35
CA ALA A 53 5.46 -5.28 7.03
C ALA A 53 4.06 -5.79 7.44
N GLY A 54 3.78 -7.07 7.17
CA GLY A 54 2.48 -7.70 7.43
C GLY A 54 1.42 -7.48 6.34
N VAL A 55 1.68 -6.60 5.36
CA VAL A 55 0.77 -6.38 4.22
C VAL A 55 1.22 -7.24 3.04
N THR A 56 0.34 -8.11 2.57
CA THR A 56 0.65 -9.13 1.55
C THR A 56 0.09 -8.74 0.18
N PRO A 57 0.91 -8.69 -0.88
CA PRO A 57 0.42 -8.49 -2.23
C PRO A 57 -0.27 -9.73 -2.76
N TYR A 58 -1.32 -9.55 -3.60
CA TYR A 58 -1.96 -10.64 -4.32
C TYR A 58 -2.38 -10.24 -5.72
N ARG A 59 -2.63 -11.24 -6.57
CA ARG A 59 -3.13 -11.07 -7.93
C ARG A 59 -4.37 -11.94 -8.14
N LEU A 60 -5.23 -11.50 -9.04
CA LEU A 60 -6.36 -12.30 -9.50
C LEU A 60 -5.90 -13.22 -10.63
N ASN A 61 -6.42 -14.44 -10.66
CA ASN A 61 -6.18 -15.37 -11.77
C ASN A 61 -6.77 -14.83 -13.09
N THR A 62 -7.93 -14.15 -12.99
CA THR A 62 -8.59 -13.51 -14.13
C THR A 62 -8.80 -12.04 -13.83
N PRO A 63 -7.88 -11.15 -14.25
CA PRO A 63 -8.02 -9.72 -14.01
C PRO A 63 -9.10 -9.12 -14.91
N LEU A 64 -9.95 -8.29 -14.32
CA LEU A 64 -10.93 -7.50 -15.08
C LEU A 64 -10.24 -6.32 -15.78
N PHE A 65 -10.62 -6.06 -17.03
CA PHE A 65 -10.24 -4.84 -17.73
C PHE A 65 -10.86 -3.60 -17.04
N SER A 66 -10.12 -2.51 -16.97
CA SER A 66 -10.55 -1.23 -16.40
C SER A 66 -9.83 -0.10 -17.13
N ASP A 67 -10.20 0.15 -18.36
CA ASP A 67 -9.74 1.28 -19.18
C ASP A 67 -8.22 1.49 -19.12
N TYR A 68 -7.46 0.40 -19.28
CA TYR A 68 -5.97 0.38 -19.23
C TYR A 68 -5.36 0.74 -17.87
N ALA A 69 -6.16 0.84 -16.80
CA ALA A 69 -5.63 1.05 -15.46
C ALA A 69 -4.86 -0.18 -14.95
N GLU A 70 -3.64 0.02 -14.52
CA GLU A 70 -2.90 -0.95 -13.73
C GLU A 70 -3.53 -1.05 -12.34
N LYS A 71 -3.56 -2.27 -11.80
CA LYS A 71 -4.21 -2.54 -10.51
C LYS A 71 -3.28 -3.30 -9.59
N PHE A 72 -2.98 -2.68 -8.45
CA PHE A 72 -2.21 -3.29 -7.37
C PHE A 72 -3.17 -3.67 -6.24
N ARG A 73 -2.96 -4.84 -5.65
CA ARG A 73 -3.82 -5.36 -4.60
C ARG A 73 -3.00 -5.93 -3.48
N TYR A 74 -3.45 -5.61 -2.27
CA TYR A 74 -2.82 -6.11 -1.05
C TYR A 74 -3.92 -6.46 -0.06
N PHE A 75 -3.58 -7.32 0.90
CA PHE A 75 -4.40 -7.52 2.08
C PHE A 75 -3.54 -7.45 3.34
N TYR A 76 -4.18 -7.06 4.41
CA TYR A 76 -3.65 -7.09 5.75
C TYR A 76 -4.57 -7.91 6.63
N VAL A 77 -3.98 -8.75 7.49
CA VAL A 77 -4.67 -9.51 8.54
C VAL A 77 -3.93 -9.21 9.84
N PRO A 78 -4.64 -8.84 10.92
CA PRO A 78 -3.99 -8.54 12.20
C PRO A 78 -3.12 -9.69 12.69
N PRO A 79 -2.00 -9.41 13.37
CA PRO A 79 -1.13 -10.44 13.92
C PRO A 79 -1.90 -11.47 14.78
N GLY A 80 -1.58 -12.75 14.60
CA GLY A 80 -2.23 -13.86 15.31
C GLY A 80 -3.62 -14.24 14.81
N LYS A 81 -4.23 -13.48 13.88
CA LYS A 81 -5.49 -13.84 13.24
C LYS A 81 -5.25 -14.64 11.95
N LYS A 82 -6.28 -15.38 11.53
CA LYS A 82 -6.25 -16.21 10.31
C LYS A 82 -7.48 -15.93 9.47
N ILE A 83 -7.33 -16.04 8.15
CA ILE A 83 -8.44 -16.02 7.20
C ILE A 83 -9.11 -17.39 7.26
N GLY A 84 -10.42 -17.41 7.48
CA GLY A 84 -11.23 -18.63 7.42
C GLY A 84 -11.46 -19.06 5.96
N TRP A 85 -11.46 -20.37 5.73
CA TRP A 85 -11.89 -20.96 4.49
C TRP A 85 -13.39 -21.31 4.58
N ARG A 86 -14.14 -21.04 3.51
CA ARG A 86 -15.55 -21.41 3.39
C ARG A 86 -15.77 -22.17 2.07
N ASP A 87 -16.55 -23.20 2.12
CA ASP A 87 -16.85 -24.04 0.94
C ASP A 87 -17.69 -23.29 -0.13
N ASP A 88 -18.37 -22.21 0.26
CA ASP A 88 -19.11 -21.32 -0.64
C ASP A 88 -18.21 -20.38 -1.48
N GLY A 89 -16.88 -20.51 -1.35
CA GLY A 89 -15.88 -19.79 -2.15
C GLY A 89 -15.53 -18.39 -1.65
N VAL A 90 -16.18 -17.90 -0.58
CA VAL A 90 -15.84 -16.59 0.03
C VAL A 90 -14.92 -16.79 1.22
N LEU A 91 -13.78 -16.11 1.21
CA LEU A 91 -12.86 -16.11 2.34
C LEU A 91 -13.42 -15.27 3.50
N ASP A 92 -13.36 -15.83 4.71
CA ASP A 92 -13.78 -15.16 5.94
C ASP A 92 -12.59 -14.42 6.55
N PHE A 93 -12.52 -13.12 6.28
CA PHE A 93 -11.50 -12.24 6.84
C PHE A 93 -11.88 -11.79 8.25
N PRO A 94 -11.00 -11.92 9.25
CA PRO A 94 -11.31 -11.49 10.61
C PRO A 94 -11.44 -9.96 10.73
N VAL A 95 -12.15 -9.49 11.76
CA VAL A 95 -12.19 -8.06 12.12
C VAL A 95 -10.77 -7.52 12.31
N GLY A 96 -10.52 -6.35 11.74
CA GLY A 96 -9.20 -5.72 11.63
C GLY A 96 -8.50 -5.98 10.30
N SER A 97 -9.06 -6.83 9.43
CA SER A 97 -8.50 -7.03 8.10
C SER A 97 -8.77 -5.85 7.17
N VAL A 98 -7.83 -5.61 6.25
CA VAL A 98 -7.95 -4.58 5.22
C VAL A 98 -7.63 -5.18 3.86
N LEU A 99 -8.50 -4.93 2.88
CA LEU A 99 -8.21 -5.15 1.46
C LEU A 99 -7.86 -3.81 0.83
N VAL A 100 -6.76 -3.78 0.12
CA VAL A 100 -6.22 -2.56 -0.53
C VAL A 100 -6.23 -2.76 -2.04
N LYS A 101 -6.75 -1.77 -2.76
CA LYS A 101 -6.73 -1.77 -4.22
C LYS A 101 -6.32 -0.40 -4.75
N SER A 102 -5.16 -0.34 -5.39
CA SER A 102 -4.66 0.88 -6.03
C SER A 102 -4.86 0.81 -7.53
N PHE A 103 -5.17 1.97 -8.12
CA PHE A 103 -5.34 2.16 -9.56
C PHE A 103 -4.30 3.15 -10.06
N GLY A 104 -3.56 2.75 -11.08
CA GLY A 104 -2.54 3.58 -11.69
C GLY A 104 -2.63 3.60 -13.20
N TYR A 105 -2.03 4.62 -13.79
CA TYR A 105 -1.87 4.74 -15.23
C TYR A 105 -0.42 5.05 -15.57
N PRO A 106 0.07 4.60 -16.73
CA PRO A 106 1.34 5.09 -17.26
C PRO A 106 1.36 6.62 -17.29
N ILE A 107 2.52 7.20 -16.99
CA ILE A 107 2.71 8.66 -17.07
C ILE A 107 2.50 9.13 -18.54
N ASP A 108 2.94 8.31 -19.50
CA ASP A 108 2.65 8.48 -20.91
C ASP A 108 2.13 7.15 -21.48
N MET A 109 0.90 7.13 -21.96
CA MET A 109 0.25 5.95 -22.54
C MET A 109 0.95 5.42 -23.80
N ARG A 110 1.74 6.25 -24.49
CA ARG A 110 2.56 5.85 -25.65
C ARG A 110 3.87 5.15 -25.25
N ALA A 111 4.25 5.30 -23.97
CA ALA A 111 5.46 4.72 -23.41
C ALA A 111 5.19 4.14 -22.00
N PRO A 112 4.35 3.10 -21.87
CA PRO A 112 3.80 2.64 -20.60
C PRO A 112 4.87 2.11 -19.62
N THR A 113 6.05 1.75 -20.11
CA THR A 113 7.16 1.27 -19.29
C THR A 113 7.99 2.39 -18.64
N LYS A 114 7.78 3.67 -19.02
CA LYS A 114 8.58 4.81 -18.54
C LYS A 114 8.15 5.37 -17.19
N GLY A 115 7.17 4.77 -16.55
CA GLY A 115 6.73 5.17 -15.21
C GLY A 115 5.22 5.05 -15.04
N LEU A 116 4.82 4.96 -13.79
CA LEU A 116 3.43 4.78 -13.38
C LEU A 116 3.05 5.83 -12.33
N ARG A 117 1.86 6.37 -12.47
CA ARG A 117 1.24 7.26 -11.49
C ARG A 117 0.01 6.56 -10.90
N ILE A 118 0.01 6.36 -9.59
CA ILE A 118 -1.19 5.91 -8.89
C ILE A 118 -2.12 7.11 -8.71
N LEU A 119 -3.38 6.93 -9.05
CA LEU A 119 -4.40 7.98 -8.95
C LEU A 119 -5.25 7.80 -7.70
N GLU A 120 -5.61 6.57 -7.39
CA GLU A 120 -6.51 6.23 -6.30
C GLU A 120 -6.08 4.95 -5.60
N THR A 121 -6.23 4.93 -4.28
CA THR A 121 -6.15 3.72 -3.47
C THR A 121 -7.43 3.59 -2.66
N ARG A 122 -8.10 2.45 -2.78
CA ARG A 122 -9.31 2.11 -2.02
C ARG A 122 -8.97 1.12 -0.93
N LEU A 123 -9.47 1.39 0.26
CA LEU A 123 -9.45 0.47 1.38
C LEU A 123 -10.85 -0.11 1.57
N LEU A 124 -10.91 -1.42 1.81
CA LEU A 124 -12.08 -2.09 2.34
C LEU A 124 -11.66 -2.67 3.69
N ILE A 125 -12.21 -2.12 4.76
CA ILE A 125 -11.79 -2.39 6.15
C ILE A 125 -12.89 -3.17 6.87
N HIS A 126 -12.54 -4.31 7.47
CA HIS A 126 -13.47 -5.11 8.26
C HIS A 126 -13.45 -4.64 9.72
N ARG A 127 -14.49 -3.92 10.12
CA ARG A 127 -14.74 -3.47 11.50
C ARG A 127 -15.78 -4.35 12.18
N THR A 128 -15.96 -4.18 13.47
CA THR A 128 -17.04 -4.87 14.23
C THR A 128 -18.43 -4.53 13.69
N SER A 129 -18.62 -3.33 13.15
CA SER A 129 -19.85 -2.88 12.50
C SER A 129 -20.02 -3.41 11.06
N GLY A 130 -19.08 -4.18 10.54
CA GLY A 130 -19.05 -4.69 9.17
C GLY A 130 -17.98 -4.03 8.30
N TRP A 131 -18.09 -4.22 6.99
CA TRP A 131 -17.13 -3.69 6.03
C TRP A 131 -17.42 -2.23 5.70
N ILE A 132 -16.38 -1.39 5.77
CA ILE A 132 -16.41 0.00 5.32
C ILE A 132 -15.46 0.22 4.14
N ALA A 133 -15.83 1.10 3.22
CA ALA A 133 -15.02 1.44 2.05
C ALA A 133 -14.56 2.89 2.11
N LEU A 134 -13.25 3.11 1.96
CA LEU A 134 -12.63 4.43 1.99
C LEU A 134 -11.77 4.64 0.74
N PRO A 135 -12.16 5.56 -0.17
CA PRO A 135 -11.34 5.93 -1.31
C PRO A 135 -10.38 7.08 -0.95
N TYR A 136 -9.12 6.95 -1.35
CA TYR A 136 -8.06 7.93 -1.19
C TYR A 136 -7.51 8.32 -2.55
N VAL A 137 -7.46 9.61 -2.84
CA VAL A 137 -6.92 10.15 -4.09
C VAL A 137 -5.54 10.71 -3.84
N TRP A 138 -4.56 10.27 -4.63
CA TRP A 138 -3.18 10.68 -4.55
C TRP A 138 -2.98 12.09 -5.11
N ASN A 139 -2.13 12.87 -4.43
CA ASN A 139 -1.63 14.13 -4.97
C ASN A 139 -0.69 13.90 -6.17
N ALA A 140 -0.33 14.97 -6.85
CA ALA A 140 0.41 14.86 -8.12
C ALA A 140 1.84 14.33 -7.96
N ASP A 141 2.47 14.59 -6.83
CA ASP A 141 3.84 14.17 -6.51
C ASP A 141 3.91 12.77 -5.84
N GLY A 142 2.76 12.20 -5.50
CA GLY A 142 2.67 10.87 -4.89
C GLY A 142 3.16 10.80 -3.46
N SER A 143 3.27 11.93 -2.77
CA SER A 143 3.72 11.96 -1.37
C SER A 143 2.61 11.56 -0.40
N GLU A 144 1.34 11.82 -0.73
CA GLU A 144 0.20 11.54 0.14
C GLU A 144 -1.09 11.33 -0.66
N ALA A 145 -2.02 10.58 -0.07
CA ALA A 145 -3.38 10.41 -0.59
C ALA A 145 -4.42 10.83 0.46
N ALA A 146 -5.36 11.67 0.03
CA ALA A 146 -6.42 12.18 0.88
C ALA A 146 -7.76 11.48 0.61
N VAL A 147 -8.57 11.26 1.66
CA VAL A 147 -9.90 10.66 1.53
C VAL A 147 -10.81 11.55 0.66
N ARG A 148 -11.56 10.93 -0.26
CA ARG A 148 -12.54 11.60 -1.11
C ARG A 148 -13.84 10.80 -1.15
N ARG A 149 -14.88 11.35 -0.55
CA ARG A 149 -16.23 10.71 -0.50
C ARG A 149 -17.04 10.93 -1.77
N VAL A 150 -16.63 11.89 -2.59
CA VAL A 150 -17.25 12.20 -3.90
C VAL A 150 -16.26 11.91 -5.01
N GLY A 151 -16.77 11.57 -6.19
CA GLY A 151 -15.94 11.28 -7.35
C GLY A 151 -15.06 12.48 -7.74
N VAL A 152 -13.87 12.18 -8.23
CA VAL A 152 -12.89 13.17 -8.73
C VAL A 152 -12.64 12.90 -10.21
N ARG A 153 -12.63 13.97 -11.03
CA ARG A 153 -12.24 13.87 -12.43
C ARG A 153 -10.74 14.14 -12.54
N ILE A 154 -9.98 13.17 -13.02
CA ILE A 154 -8.54 13.29 -13.25
C ILE A 154 -8.26 13.09 -14.73
N LYS A 155 -7.49 14.01 -15.34
CA LYS A 155 -7.04 13.87 -16.72
C LYS A 155 -5.80 12.98 -16.76
N VAL A 156 -5.86 11.88 -17.49
CA VAL A 156 -4.71 11.05 -17.90
C VAL A 156 -4.28 11.42 -19.31
N ARG A 157 -2.98 11.44 -19.58
CA ARG A 157 -2.38 11.84 -20.86
C ARG A 157 -1.79 10.65 -21.60
#